data_682e4725ec1b6fe2c543176379f6c4d6
#
_entry.id   682e4725ec1b6fe2c543176379f6c4d6
#
_cell.length_a   1.000
_cell.length_b   1.000
_cell.length_c   1.000
_cell.angle_alpha   90.00
_cell.angle_beta   90.00
_cell.angle_gamma   90.00
#
_symmetry.space_group_name_H-M   'P 1'
#
loop_
_entity.id
_entity.type
_entity.pdbx_description
1 polymer ?
#
loop_
_entity_poly.entity_id
_entity_poly.type
_entity_poly.pdbx_seq_one_letter_code
_entity_poly.pdbx_strand_id
1 'polypeptide(L)'
;MEAKAVAKHLRITARKARLVTDLIKDKDVDTAVAILKSTPKKAAKMVEKVLNSAAANAENNHDMFVDDLYVKKAFVDEGPTMKRWKARAQGSASPINKRTSHITVVVSDTKEG
;
A
#
# COMPACT_ATOMS: atom_id res chain seq x y z
N MET A 1 19.88 2.56 6.61
CA MET A 1 19.61 1.63 5.50
C MET A 1 18.09 1.48 5.35
N GLU A 2 17.63 1.40 4.15
CA GLU A 2 16.22 1.34 3.83
C GLU A 2 15.88 0.14 2.96
N ALA A 3 14.67 -0.36 3.08
CA ALA A 3 14.14 -1.37 2.18
C ALA A 3 12.73 -0.95 1.79
N LYS A 4 12.33 -1.30 0.59
CA LYS A 4 11.02 -0.93 0.08
C LYS A 4 10.30 -2.10 -0.57
N ALA A 5 9.00 -2.01 -0.63
CA ALA A 5 8.16 -2.89 -1.44
C ALA A 5 7.12 -2.06 -2.16
N VAL A 6 6.78 -2.47 -3.36
CA VAL A 6 5.79 -1.81 -4.19
C VAL A 6 4.80 -2.84 -4.70
N ALA A 7 3.52 -2.58 -4.52
CA ALA A 7 2.46 -3.36 -5.15
C ALA A 7 1.83 -2.51 -6.23
N LYS A 8 1.85 -2.99 -7.46
CA LYS A 8 1.35 -2.25 -8.62
C LYS A 8 -0.01 -2.76 -9.07
N HIS A 9 -0.76 -1.88 -9.69
CA HIS A 9 -2.03 -2.20 -10.35
C HIS A 9 -3.08 -2.80 -9.42
N LEU A 10 -3.11 -2.33 -8.17
CA LEU A 10 -4.13 -2.75 -7.22
C LEU A 10 -5.47 -2.09 -7.55
N ARG A 11 -6.53 -2.89 -7.49
CA ARG A 11 -7.89 -2.43 -7.81
C ARG A 11 -8.49 -1.67 -6.62
N ILE A 12 -7.96 -0.49 -6.37
CA ILE A 12 -8.44 0.43 -5.34
C ILE A 12 -8.14 1.85 -5.77
N THR A 13 -8.97 2.79 -5.34
CA THR A 13 -8.70 4.21 -5.61
C THR A 13 -7.58 4.70 -4.72
N ALA A 14 -6.76 5.60 -5.24
CA ALA A 14 -5.66 6.17 -4.49
C ALA A 14 -6.15 6.87 -3.21
N ARG A 15 -7.30 7.55 -3.28
CA ARG A 15 -7.88 8.23 -2.12
C ARG A 15 -8.12 7.27 -0.95
N LYS A 16 -8.73 6.11 -1.22
CA LYS A 16 -9.01 5.12 -0.19
C LYS A 16 -7.73 4.52 0.39
N ALA A 17 -6.76 4.23 -0.48
CA ALA A 17 -5.47 3.69 -0.05
C ALA A 17 -4.69 4.69 0.79
N ARG A 18 -4.72 5.99 0.43
CA ARG A 18 -4.02 7.04 1.17
C ARG A 18 -4.54 7.21 2.59
N LEU A 19 -5.84 7.03 2.80
CA LEU A 19 -6.40 7.07 4.14
C LEU A 19 -5.75 6.03 5.06
N VAL A 20 -5.41 4.88 4.51
CA VAL A 20 -4.79 3.80 5.27
C VAL A 20 -3.28 4.01 5.41
N THR A 21 -2.58 4.41 4.35
CA THR A 21 -1.13 4.63 4.44
C THR A 21 -0.78 5.74 5.42
N ASP A 22 -1.64 6.75 5.55
CA ASP A 22 -1.42 7.83 6.50
C ASP A 22 -1.48 7.37 7.97
N LEU A 23 -2.13 6.25 8.24
CA LEU A 23 -2.22 5.70 9.60
C LEU A 23 -0.93 5.08 10.09
N ILE A 24 -0.07 4.64 9.18
CA ILE A 24 1.13 3.87 9.53
C ILE A 24 2.44 4.63 9.38
N LYS A 25 2.41 5.85 8.86
CA LYS A 25 3.63 6.64 8.70
C LYS A 25 4.29 6.89 10.06
N ASP A 26 5.60 6.77 10.11
CA ASP A 26 6.44 7.00 11.29
C ASP A 26 6.16 6.05 12.46
N LYS A 27 5.43 4.97 12.21
CA LYS A 27 5.16 3.95 13.23
C LYS A 27 6.15 2.81 13.10
N ASP A 28 6.45 2.16 14.22
CA ASP A 28 7.22 0.91 14.20
C ASP A 28 6.45 -0.13 13.39
N VAL A 29 7.17 -1.04 12.75
CA VAL A 29 6.52 -2.06 11.91
C VAL A 29 5.48 -2.85 12.69
N ASP A 30 5.80 -3.29 13.91
CA ASP A 30 4.85 -4.05 14.74
C ASP A 30 3.59 -3.25 15.04
N THR A 31 3.73 -1.97 15.36
CA THR A 31 2.61 -1.07 15.63
C THR A 31 1.79 -0.86 14.36
N ALA A 32 2.47 -0.66 13.23
CA ALA A 32 1.79 -0.47 11.95
C ALA A 32 0.97 -1.70 11.54
N VAL A 33 1.51 -2.89 11.72
CA VAL A 33 0.78 -4.14 11.44
C VAL A 33 -0.45 -4.24 12.33
N ALA A 34 -0.32 -3.94 13.61
CA ALA A 34 -1.45 -3.97 14.55
C ALA A 34 -2.55 -2.99 14.13
N ILE A 35 -2.18 -1.77 13.72
CA ILE A 35 -3.13 -0.78 13.22
C ILE A 35 -3.86 -1.30 11.99
N LEU A 36 -3.13 -1.87 11.04
CA LEU A 36 -3.73 -2.38 9.81
C LEU A 36 -4.69 -3.55 10.05
N LYS A 37 -4.33 -4.45 10.96
CA LYS A 37 -5.21 -5.56 11.34
C LYS A 37 -6.49 -5.10 12.01
N SER A 38 -6.43 -3.98 12.72
CA SER A 38 -7.59 -3.40 13.41
C SER A 38 -8.45 -2.53 12.51
N THR A 39 -8.00 -2.21 11.31
CA THR A 39 -8.71 -1.34 10.39
C THR A 39 -9.61 -2.17 9.47
N PRO A 40 -10.95 -2.04 9.60
CA PRO A 40 -11.87 -2.87 8.81
C PRO A 40 -12.08 -2.32 7.40
N LYS A 41 -11.02 -2.23 6.63
CA LYS A 41 -11.05 -1.74 5.25
C LYS A 41 -10.25 -2.67 4.35
N LYS A 42 -10.73 -2.83 3.12
CA LYS A 42 -10.05 -3.63 2.11
C LYS A 42 -8.63 -3.11 1.85
N ALA A 43 -8.47 -1.78 1.82
CA ALA A 43 -7.18 -1.16 1.62
C ALA A 43 -6.17 -1.55 2.70
N ALA A 44 -6.63 -1.74 3.95
CA ALA A 44 -5.74 -2.11 5.04
C ALA A 44 -5.05 -3.45 4.79
N LYS A 45 -5.76 -4.42 4.26
CA LYS A 45 -5.18 -5.72 3.92
C LYS A 45 -4.15 -5.61 2.80
N MET A 46 -4.41 -4.75 1.82
CA MET A 46 -3.47 -4.51 0.73
C MET A 46 -2.19 -3.84 1.23
N VAL A 47 -2.33 -2.82 2.08
CA VAL A 47 -1.18 -2.11 2.65
C VAL A 47 -0.40 -3.04 3.58
N GLU A 48 -1.08 -3.88 4.36
CA GLU A 48 -0.42 -4.86 5.23
C GLU A 48 0.49 -5.79 4.44
N LYS A 49 0.03 -6.30 3.30
CA LYS A 49 0.85 -7.16 2.44
C LYS A 49 2.09 -6.44 1.95
N VAL A 50 1.96 -5.18 1.55
CA VAL A 50 3.10 -4.39 1.08
C VAL A 50 4.07 -4.14 2.23
N LEU A 51 3.57 -3.80 3.41
CA LEU A 51 4.39 -3.59 4.60
C LEU A 51 5.16 -4.86 4.98
N ASN A 52 4.49 -6.01 5.00
CA ASN A 52 5.14 -7.29 5.29
C ASN A 52 6.20 -7.62 4.25
N SER A 53 5.96 -7.30 2.98
CA SER A 53 6.95 -7.49 1.93
C SER A 53 8.17 -6.60 2.12
N ALA A 54 7.96 -5.34 2.51
CA ALA A 54 9.06 -4.42 2.79
C ALA A 54 9.90 -4.89 3.97
N ALA A 55 9.25 -5.36 5.04
CA ALA A 55 9.95 -5.91 6.21
C ALA A 55 10.74 -7.17 5.85
N ALA A 56 10.16 -8.05 5.05
CA ALA A 56 10.84 -9.26 4.59
C ALA A 56 12.05 -8.91 3.70
N ASN A 57 11.93 -7.91 2.83
CA ASN A 57 13.04 -7.44 2.01
C ASN A 57 14.17 -6.89 2.89
N ALA A 58 13.83 -6.15 3.94
CA ALA A 58 14.81 -5.62 4.88
C ALA A 58 15.57 -6.75 5.57
N GLU A 59 14.85 -7.74 6.08
CA GLU A 59 15.44 -8.87 6.80
C GLU A 59 16.28 -9.76 5.88
N ASN A 60 15.74 -10.14 4.73
CA ASN A 60 16.37 -11.14 3.86
C ASN A 60 17.45 -10.58 2.96
N ASN A 61 17.30 -9.34 2.48
CA ASN A 61 18.20 -8.77 1.49
C ASN A 61 19.20 -7.78 2.07
N HIS A 62 18.93 -7.24 3.25
CA HIS A 62 19.73 -6.19 3.86
C HIS A 62 20.16 -6.51 5.30
N ASP A 63 19.88 -7.71 5.79
CA ASP A 63 20.24 -8.18 7.14
C ASP A 63 19.79 -7.24 8.26
N MET A 64 18.66 -6.57 8.07
CA MET A 64 18.09 -5.71 9.09
C MET A 64 17.26 -6.52 10.09
N PHE A 65 17.19 -6.05 11.32
CA PHE A 65 16.34 -6.66 12.34
C PHE A 65 14.95 -6.03 12.30
N VAL A 66 13.91 -6.86 12.18
CA VAL A 66 12.53 -6.38 12.10
C VAL A 66 12.16 -5.51 13.31
N ASP A 67 12.66 -5.84 14.49
CA ASP A 67 12.36 -5.09 15.71
C ASP A 67 12.89 -3.64 15.67
N ASP A 68 13.87 -3.36 14.83
CA ASP A 68 14.44 -2.03 14.67
C ASP A 68 13.80 -1.22 13.54
N LEU A 69 12.87 -1.82 12.81
CA LEU A 69 12.29 -1.19 11.64
C LEU A 69 11.10 -0.29 11.97
N TYR A 70 11.02 0.81 11.25
CA TYR A 70 9.85 1.69 11.28
C TYR A 70 9.46 2.07 9.85
N VAL A 71 8.23 2.51 9.69
CA VAL A 71 7.71 2.94 8.38
C VAL A 71 8.18 4.36 8.11
N LYS A 72 9.18 4.50 7.27
CA LYS A 72 9.73 5.82 6.92
C LYS A 72 8.82 6.55 5.95
N LYS A 73 8.33 5.84 4.95
CA LYS A 73 7.43 6.40 3.93
C LYS A 73 6.37 5.37 3.57
N ALA A 74 5.17 5.85 3.35
CA ALA A 74 4.10 5.04 2.80
C ALA A 74 3.28 5.96 1.92
N PHE A 75 3.23 5.68 0.63
CA PHE A 75 2.53 6.54 -0.30
C PHE A 75 1.85 5.74 -1.40
N VAL A 76 0.93 6.41 -2.06
CA VAL A 76 0.12 5.80 -3.11
C VAL A 76 0.19 6.68 -4.35
N ASP A 77 0.54 6.07 -5.47
CA ASP A 77 0.50 6.71 -6.78
C ASP A 77 -0.68 6.17 -7.56
N GLU A 78 -1.29 7.02 -8.36
CA GLU A 78 -2.35 6.58 -9.24
C GLU A 78 -1.78 5.75 -10.39
N GLY A 79 -2.35 4.56 -10.59
CA GLY A 79 -2.02 3.74 -11.74
C GLY A 79 -2.92 4.07 -12.93
N PRO A 80 -2.74 3.38 -14.05
CA PRO A 80 -3.58 3.61 -15.21
C PRO A 80 -5.04 3.26 -14.91
N THR A 81 -5.94 4.07 -15.43
CA THR A 81 -7.37 3.81 -15.35
C THR A 81 -7.76 2.94 -16.52
N MET A 82 -8.35 1.77 -16.23
CA MET A 82 -8.87 0.89 -17.26
C MET A 82 -10.32 1.25 -17.51
N LYS A 83 -10.64 1.55 -18.77
CA LYS A 83 -12.02 1.81 -19.18
C LYS A 83 -12.65 0.53 -19.70
N ARG A 84 -13.84 0.23 -19.23
CA ARG A 84 -14.65 -0.88 -19.71
C ARG A 84 -15.99 -0.32 -20.16
N TRP A 85 -16.56 -0.92 -21.19
CA TRP A 85 -17.87 -0.54 -21.69
C TRP A 85 -18.89 -1.58 -21.29
N LYS A 86 -19.97 -1.12 -20.70
CA LYS A 86 -21.07 -2.00 -20.34
C LYS A 86 -22.23 -1.75 -21.31
N ALA A 87 -22.66 -2.79 -22.01
CA ALA A 87 -23.80 -2.71 -22.88
C ALA A 87 -25.09 -2.53 -22.05
N ARG A 88 -25.94 -1.66 -22.54
CA ARG A 88 -27.26 -1.43 -21.94
C ARG A 88 -28.36 -1.89 -22.87
N ALA A 89 -29.58 -2.06 -22.29
CA ALA A 89 -30.73 -2.58 -23.00
C ALA A 89 -31.09 -1.71 -24.19
N GLN A 90 -30.98 -1.14 -24.92
CA GLN A 90 -31.26 -0.31 -26.10
C GLN A 90 -30.04 -0.03 -26.98
N GLY A 91 -29.04 -0.88 -26.85
CA GLY A 91 -27.84 -0.74 -27.65
C GLY A 91 -26.90 0.38 -27.28
N SER A 92 -27.21 1.15 -26.26
CA SER A 92 -26.27 2.16 -25.76
C SER A 92 -25.25 1.54 -24.82
N ALA A 93 -24.05 2.11 -24.77
CA ALA A 93 -22.98 1.66 -23.90
C ALA A 93 -22.57 2.80 -22.96
N SER A 94 -22.18 2.46 -21.74
CA SER A 94 -21.63 3.45 -20.82
C SER A 94 -20.26 3.03 -20.34
N PRO A 95 -19.31 3.97 -20.16
CA PRO A 95 -17.98 3.65 -19.70
C PRO A 95 -17.97 3.30 -18.23
N ILE A 96 -17.17 2.30 -17.88
CA ILE A 96 -16.88 1.96 -16.50
C ILE A 96 -15.39 2.22 -16.28
N ASN A 97 -15.08 3.12 -15.38
CA ASN A 97 -13.69 3.42 -15.04
C ASN A 97 -13.23 2.51 -13.91
N LYS A 98 -12.21 1.71 -14.18
CA LYS A 98 -11.58 0.87 -13.17
C LYS A 98 -10.25 1.47 -12.81
N ARG A 99 -10.24 2.18 -11.68
CA ARG A 99 -9.03 2.85 -11.20
C ARG A 99 -8.12 1.87 -10.49
N THR A 100 -6.83 2.04 -10.71
CA THR A 100 -5.80 1.25 -10.05
C THR A 100 -4.84 2.17 -9.29
N SER A 101 -4.10 1.59 -8.37
CA SER A 101 -3.13 2.32 -7.56
C SER A 101 -1.88 1.51 -7.36
N HIS A 102 -0.78 2.21 -7.16
CA HIS A 102 0.50 1.61 -6.78
C HIS A 102 0.79 2.02 -5.35
N ILE A 103 0.97 1.05 -4.46
CA ILE A 103 1.27 1.32 -3.06
C ILE A 103 2.74 1.03 -2.81
N THR A 104 3.44 1.99 -2.24
CA THR A 104 4.85 1.86 -1.87
C THR A 104 5.01 2.05 -0.37
N VAL A 105 5.74 1.14 0.26
CA VAL A 105 6.11 1.26 1.67
C VAL A 105 7.62 1.15 1.77
N VAL A 106 8.23 2.11 2.44
CA VAL A 106 9.67 2.14 2.72
C VAL A 106 9.86 1.99 4.22
N VAL A 107 10.65 1.00 4.62
CA VAL A 107 11.02 0.81 6.02
C VAL A 107 12.49 1.11 6.20
N SER A 108 12.84 1.58 7.38
CA SER A 108 14.23 1.93 7.71
C SER A 108 14.53 1.52 9.15
N ASP A 109 15.80 1.25 9.42
CA ASP A 109 16.27 0.98 10.76
C ASP A 109 16.89 2.21 11.44
N THR A 110 16.98 3.32 10.71
CA THR A 110 17.60 4.55 11.21
C THR A 110 16.62 5.70 11.20
N LYS A 111 16.25 6.17 12.38
CA LYS A 111 15.42 7.37 12.49
C LYS A 111 16.32 8.59 12.42
N GLU A 112 16.05 9.44 11.44
CA GLU A 112 16.69 10.74 11.37
C GLU A 112 15.95 11.66 12.35
N GLY A 113 16.70 12.18 13.26
CA GLY A 113 16.18 13.07 14.29
C GLY A 113 15.66 14.39 13.78
#